data_36895eb23f14edf7bba8e62e67e4dbda
#
_entry.id   36895eb23f14edf7bba8e62e67e4dbda
#
_cell.length_a   1.000
_cell.length_b   1.000
_cell.length_c   1.000
_cell.angle_alpha   90.00
_cell.angle_beta   90.00
_cell.angle_gamma   90.00
#
_symmetry.space_group_name_H-M   'P 1'
#
loop_
_entity.id
_entity.type
_entity.pdbx_description
1 polymer ?
#
loop_
_entity_poly.entity_id
_entity_poly.type
_entity_poly.pdbx_seq_one_letter_code
_entity_poly.pdbx_strand_id
1 'polypeptide(L)'
;MKNKTTVRLAGQEHTIVSTDTPEHIQRIAAYVDRRMGEISQTARLTPNMAAVLTAMNLADDLLKAQDENSRLRRELMSIRSGQA
;
A
#
# COMPACT_ATOMS: atom_id res chain seq x y z
N MET A 1 -2.47 -2.10 -22.73
CA MET A 1 -1.11 -1.77 -23.17
C MET A 1 -0.22 -1.62 -21.96
N LYS A 2 0.98 -2.18 -22.00
CA LYS A 2 1.90 -2.09 -20.86
C LYS A 2 2.70 -0.80 -20.92
N ASN A 3 2.84 -0.17 -19.77
CA ASN A 3 3.61 1.05 -19.64
C ASN A 3 4.85 0.78 -18.77
N LYS A 4 5.91 1.51 -19.06
CA LYS A 4 7.09 1.53 -18.20
C LYS A 4 7.10 2.82 -17.43
N THR A 5 7.22 2.73 -16.11
CA THR A 5 7.25 3.90 -15.23
C THR A 5 8.47 3.78 -14.33
N THR A 6 9.30 4.81 -14.31
CA THR A 6 10.44 4.84 -13.40
C THR A 6 10.02 5.51 -12.11
N VAL A 7 10.24 4.83 -11.00
CA VAL A 7 9.89 5.31 -9.67
C VAL A 7 11.12 5.29 -8.79
N ARG A 8 11.09 6.07 -7.71
CA ARG A 8 12.19 6.13 -6.76
C ARG A 8 11.72 5.60 -5.42
N LEU A 9 12.39 4.56 -4.93
CA LEU A 9 12.08 3.95 -3.66
C LEU A 9 13.36 3.84 -2.85
N ALA A 10 13.37 4.41 -1.65
CA ALA A 10 14.52 4.40 -0.76
C ALA A 10 15.79 4.89 -1.46
N GLY A 11 15.65 5.93 -2.28
CA GLY A 11 16.77 6.54 -2.97
C GLY A 11 17.24 5.80 -4.21
N GLN A 12 16.59 4.71 -4.58
CA GLN A 12 16.98 3.93 -5.76
C GLN A 12 15.87 3.99 -6.80
N GLU A 13 16.29 4.02 -8.06
CA GLU A 13 15.32 4.03 -9.16
C GLU A 13 14.97 2.62 -9.59
N HIS A 14 13.70 2.43 -9.86
CA HIS A 14 13.18 1.16 -10.37
C HIS A 14 12.27 1.44 -11.55
N THR A 15 12.33 0.60 -12.55
CA THR A 15 11.41 0.68 -13.68
C THR A 15 10.35 -0.39 -13.53
N ILE A 16 9.11 0.05 -13.46
CA ILE A 16 7.96 -0.83 -13.25
C ILE A 16 7.22 -0.97 -14.57
N VAL A 17 6.96 -2.20 -14.96
CA VAL A 17 6.15 -2.49 -16.14
C VAL A 17 4.76 -2.89 -15.67
N SER A 18 3.74 -2.18 -16.13
CA SER A 18 2.40 -2.38 -15.63
C SER A 18 1.37 -1.97 -16.68
N THR A 19 0.16 -2.48 -16.55
CA THR A 19 -0.98 -2.02 -17.36
C THR A 19 -1.64 -0.80 -16.73
N ASP A 20 -1.25 -0.45 -15.51
CA ASP A 20 -1.77 0.74 -14.85
C ASP A 20 -1.16 2.00 -15.44
N THR A 21 -1.82 3.14 -15.21
CA THR A 21 -1.31 4.41 -15.69
C THR A 21 -0.03 4.79 -14.94
N PRO A 22 0.85 5.56 -15.59
CA PRO A 22 2.04 6.05 -14.89
C PRO A 22 1.69 6.87 -13.64
N GLU A 23 0.61 7.64 -13.68
CA GLU A 23 0.17 8.43 -12.53
C GLU A 23 -0.18 7.54 -11.35
N HIS A 24 -0.85 6.42 -11.60
CA HIS A 24 -1.20 5.49 -10.55
C HIS A 24 0.05 4.82 -9.96
N ILE A 25 0.97 4.41 -10.82
CA ILE A 25 2.22 3.80 -10.36
C ILE A 25 3.04 4.79 -9.53
N GLN A 26 3.10 6.06 -9.93
CA GLN A 26 3.81 7.07 -9.15
C GLN A 26 3.15 7.27 -7.79
N ARG A 27 1.83 7.23 -7.74
CA ARG A 27 1.10 7.37 -6.47
C ARG A 27 1.40 6.22 -5.53
N ILE A 28 1.42 5.00 -6.06
CA ILE A 28 1.78 3.82 -5.26
C ILE A 28 3.22 3.96 -4.75
N ALA A 29 4.13 4.34 -5.64
CA ALA A 29 5.53 4.46 -5.27
C ALA A 29 5.74 5.51 -4.18
N ALA A 30 5.06 6.64 -4.27
CA ALA A 30 5.17 7.68 -3.25
C ALA A 30 4.69 7.17 -1.89
N TYR A 31 3.63 6.40 -1.88
CA TYR A 31 3.10 5.82 -0.64
C TYR A 31 4.11 4.84 -0.03
N VAL A 32 4.65 3.94 -0.86
CA VAL A 32 5.61 2.94 -0.39
C VAL A 32 6.89 3.63 0.11
N ASP A 33 7.38 4.61 -0.64
CA ASP A 33 8.60 5.32 -0.27
C ASP A 33 8.46 6.02 1.08
N ARG A 34 7.31 6.65 1.31
CA ARG A 34 7.05 7.30 2.59
C ARG A 34 7.02 6.29 3.74
N ARG A 35 6.37 5.15 3.53
CA ARG A 35 6.31 4.11 4.58
C ARG A 35 7.68 3.53 4.86
N MET A 36 8.50 3.33 3.83
CA MET A 36 9.87 2.86 4.03
C MET A 36 10.68 3.87 4.84
N GLY A 37 10.49 5.16 4.55
CA GLY A 37 11.16 6.21 5.29
C GLY A 37 10.79 6.22 6.76
N GLU A 38 9.50 6.07 7.05
CA GLU A 38 9.02 6.04 8.43
C GLU A 38 9.60 4.85 9.20
N ILE A 39 9.63 3.69 8.58
CA ILE A 39 10.17 2.49 9.21
C ILE A 39 11.66 2.63 9.45
N SER A 40 12.38 3.21 8.51
CA SER A 40 13.83 3.40 8.64
C SER A 40 14.20 4.39 9.75
N GLN A 41 13.29 5.31 10.11
CA GLN A 41 13.54 6.24 11.20
C GLN A 41 13.49 5.59 12.56
N THR A 42 12.78 4.48 12.70
CA THR A 42 12.60 3.84 14.01
C THR A 42 13.65 2.80 14.31
N ALA A 43 14.41 2.36 13.30
CA ALA A 43 15.43 1.33 13.49
C ALA A 43 16.47 1.44 12.38
N ARG A 44 17.69 1.04 12.69
CA ARG A 44 18.72 0.95 11.67
C ARG A 44 18.53 -0.34 10.91
N LEU A 45 18.09 -0.21 9.69
CA LEU A 45 17.77 -1.37 8.87
C LEU A 45 18.54 -1.30 7.56
N THR A 46 18.93 -2.48 7.07
CA THR A 46 19.41 -2.55 5.69
C THR A 46 18.24 -2.23 4.76
N PRO A 47 18.51 -1.75 3.54
CA PRO A 47 17.42 -1.48 2.60
C PRO A 47 16.55 -2.70 2.35
N ASN A 48 17.13 -3.89 2.31
CA ASN A 48 16.37 -5.10 2.10
C ASN A 48 15.42 -5.38 3.27
N MET A 49 15.89 -5.24 4.49
CA MET A 49 15.07 -5.45 5.67
C MET A 49 13.97 -4.39 5.76
N ALA A 50 14.31 -3.14 5.42
CA ALA A 50 13.29 -2.07 5.40
C ALA A 50 12.19 -2.40 4.41
N ALA A 51 12.54 -2.94 3.24
CA ALA A 51 11.54 -3.34 2.25
C ALA A 51 10.66 -4.48 2.76
N VAL A 52 11.24 -5.47 3.42
CA VAL A 52 10.49 -6.60 3.97
C VAL A 52 9.52 -6.12 5.03
N LEU A 53 9.97 -5.29 5.96
CA LEU A 53 9.11 -4.79 7.02
C LEU A 53 8.02 -3.88 6.46
N THR A 54 8.34 -3.08 5.44
CA THR A 54 7.34 -2.25 4.79
C THR A 54 6.27 -3.11 4.14
N ALA A 55 6.67 -4.18 3.45
CA ALA A 55 5.72 -5.09 2.83
C ALA A 55 4.79 -5.71 3.88
N MET A 56 5.34 -6.16 4.99
CA MET A 56 4.53 -6.72 6.09
C MET A 56 3.57 -5.68 6.65
N ASN A 57 4.07 -4.45 6.82
CA ASN A 57 3.26 -3.36 7.36
C ASN A 57 2.10 -3.01 6.44
N LEU A 58 2.37 -2.94 5.13
CA LEU A 58 1.33 -2.64 4.15
C LEU A 58 0.30 -3.76 4.07
N ALA A 59 0.75 -5.01 4.16
CA ALA A 59 -0.17 -6.15 4.17
C ALA A 59 -1.07 -6.11 5.41
N ASP A 60 -0.50 -5.76 6.56
CA ASP A 60 -1.27 -5.62 7.79
C ASP A 60 -2.34 -4.53 7.62
N ASP A 61 -1.97 -3.38 7.08
CA ASP A 61 -2.91 -2.29 6.83
C ASP A 61 -4.03 -2.74 5.89
N LEU A 62 -3.67 -3.47 4.84
CA LEU A 62 -4.66 -3.94 3.87
C LEU A 62 -5.65 -4.91 4.51
N LEU A 63 -5.15 -5.87 5.29
CA LEU A 63 -6.03 -6.85 5.94
C LEU A 63 -6.96 -6.19 6.95
N LYS A 64 -6.45 -5.21 7.70
CA LYS A 64 -7.28 -4.46 8.64
C LYS A 64 -8.34 -3.66 7.90
N ALA A 65 -7.98 -3.05 6.78
CA ALA A 65 -8.93 -2.29 5.98
C ALA A 65 -10.01 -3.19 5.39
N GLN A 66 -9.63 -4.40 4.95
CA GLN A 66 -10.59 -5.36 4.42
C GLN A 66 -11.54 -5.84 5.50
N ASP A 67 -11.04 -6.10 6.71
CA ASP A 67 -11.87 -6.50 7.83
C ASP A 67 -12.86 -5.39 8.19
N GLU A 68 -12.38 -4.16 8.22
CA GLU A 68 -13.23 -3.02 8.51
C GLU A 68 -14.29 -2.83 7.42
N ASN A 69 -13.90 -3.01 6.16
CA ASN A 69 -14.83 -2.92 5.04
C ASN A 69 -15.93 -3.96 5.16
N SER A 70 -15.56 -5.20 5.52
CA SER A 70 -16.54 -6.28 5.72
C SER A 70 -17.49 -5.96 6.86
N ARG A 71 -16.95 -5.41 7.95
CA ARG A 71 -17.77 -5.02 9.11
C ARG A 71 -18.77 -3.94 8.73
N LEU A 72 -18.30 -2.92 8.01
CA LEU A 72 -19.17 -1.81 7.60
C LEU A 72 -20.23 -2.27 6.63
N ARG A 73 -19.91 -3.21 5.74
CA ARG A 73 -20.90 -3.75 4.81
C ARG A 73 -21.99 -4.52 5.55
N ARG A 74 -21.60 -5.28 6.57
CA ARG A 74 -22.58 -6.00 7.38
C ARG A 74 -23.49 -5.04 8.14
N GLU A 75 -22.91 -3.96 8.67
CA GLU A 75 -23.71 -2.94 9.35
C GLU A 75 -24.67 -2.26 8.39
N LEU A 76 -24.20 -1.95 7.19
CA LEU A 76 -25.03 -1.31 6.19
C LEU A 76 -26.18 -2.21 5.77
N MET A 77 -25.91 -3.50 5.58
CA MET A 77 -26.97 -4.44 5.22
C MET A 77 -27.97 -4.61 6.36
N SER A 78 -27.50 -4.60 7.58
CA SER A 78 -28.38 -4.67 8.75
C SER A 78 -29.32 -3.47 8.79
N ILE A 79 -28.80 -2.28 8.55
CA ILE A 79 -29.62 -1.07 8.50
C ILE A 79 -30.62 -1.12 7.37
N ARG A 80 -30.19 -1.59 6.20
CA ARG A 80 -31.07 -1.65 5.03
C ARG A 80 -32.20 -2.67 5.17
N SER A 81 -31.90 -3.79 5.80
CA SER A 81 -32.90 -4.84 5.91
C SER A 81 -33.72 -4.74 7.18
N GLY A 82 -33.49 -3.72 8.01
CA GLY A 82 -34.23 -3.71 9.03
C GLY A 82 -34.62 -3.51 9.97
N GLN A 83 -34.08 -3.00 9.97
CA GLN A 83 -34.39 -2.68 10.83
C GLN A 83 -35.50 -2.22 10.93
N ALA A 84 -36.01 -2.21 10.62
CA ALA A 84 -37.25 -1.66 10.87
C ALA A 84 -37.33 -1.13 12.20
#